data_2349387cd86760311fc1ac8d9fb661a9
#
_entry.id   2349387cd86760311fc1ac8d9fb661a9
#
_cell.length_a   1.000
_cell.length_b   1.000
_cell.length_c   1.000
_cell.angle_alpha   90.00
_cell.angle_beta   90.00
_cell.angle_gamma   90.00
#
_symmetry.space_group_name_H-M   'P 1'
#
loop_
_entity.id
_entity.type
_entity.pdbx_description
1 polymer ?
#
loop_
_entity_poly.entity_id
_entity_poly.type
_entity_poly.pdbx_seq_one_letter_code
_entity_poly.pdbx_strand_id
1 'polypeptide(L)'
;LNLESEWEPPVHQEMEPPEANAEGMGDILSRLLARPNIASKEFWVRSYDHEVIAQTVIKPFCGVDHDAPGDAAVIAPIHGGTQGAVISNGIAPRYSDIDAYSMAASCVDEALRNAVCVGVDLDMVAGLDNFCWPDPVVSEKTPDGRYKLAQLVRANRAIDDICRAYRLPCISGK
;
A
#
# COMPACT_ATOMS: atom_id res chain seq x y z
N LEU A 1 3.72 29.27 12.56
CA LEU A 1 2.61 28.44 13.01
C LEU A 1 3.13 27.49 14.09
N ASN A 2 2.67 27.64 15.33
CA ASN A 2 3.03 26.71 16.39
C ASN A 2 1.94 25.61 16.43
N LEU A 3 2.30 24.40 16.00
CA LEU A 3 1.46 23.23 16.09
C LEU A 3 1.94 22.35 17.24
N GLU A 4 1.02 21.96 18.11
CA GLU A 4 1.28 21.03 19.20
C GLU A 4 0.75 19.65 18.81
N SER A 5 1.56 18.62 19.01
CA SER A 5 1.18 17.23 18.82
C SER A 5 1.20 16.49 20.15
N GLU A 6 0.24 15.62 20.34
CA GLU A 6 0.12 14.78 21.54
C GLU A 6 -0.15 13.33 21.13
N TRP A 7 0.63 12.42 21.67
CA TRP A 7 0.50 10.99 21.38
C TRP A 7 0.83 10.16 22.61
N GLU A 8 -0.05 9.25 22.90
CA GLU A 8 0.16 8.17 23.85
C GLU A 8 0.11 6.82 23.11
N PRO A 9 0.97 5.86 23.48
CA PRO A 9 0.90 4.54 22.86
C PRO A 9 -0.48 3.93 23.10
N PRO A 10 -1.14 3.40 22.08
CA PRO A 10 -2.42 2.73 22.26
C PRO A 10 -2.21 1.49 23.15
N VAL A 11 -3.14 1.27 24.05
CA VAL A 11 -3.19 0.01 24.81
C VAL A 11 -3.79 -1.05 23.88
N HIS A 12 -2.94 -1.88 23.31
CA HIS A 12 -3.39 -3.01 22.49
C HIS A 12 -3.96 -4.08 23.39
N GLN A 13 -5.26 -4.34 23.28
CA GLN A 13 -5.85 -5.57 23.79
C GLN A 13 -5.75 -6.62 22.68
N GLU A 14 -5.04 -7.69 22.94
CA GLU A 14 -5.12 -8.86 22.08
C GLU A 14 -6.54 -9.37 22.11
N MET A 15 -7.21 -9.27 20.96
CA MET A 15 -8.52 -9.91 20.78
C MET A 15 -8.26 -11.36 20.43
N GLU A 16 -8.71 -12.27 21.30
CA GLU A 16 -8.78 -13.68 20.90
C GLU A 16 -9.67 -13.80 19.66
N PRO A 17 -9.19 -14.47 18.60
CA PRO A 17 -10.04 -14.72 17.45
C PRO A 17 -11.25 -15.53 17.91
N PRO A 18 -12.44 -15.25 17.36
CA PRO A 18 -13.62 -16.02 17.69
C PRO A 18 -13.37 -17.51 17.37
N GLU A 19 -13.79 -18.39 18.27
CA GLU A 19 -13.70 -19.83 18.03
C GLU A 19 -14.44 -20.16 16.72
N ALA A 20 -13.67 -20.48 15.70
CA ALA A 20 -14.19 -20.92 14.43
C ALA A 20 -14.16 -22.45 14.40
N ASN A 21 -15.33 -23.08 14.37
CA ASN A 21 -15.40 -24.50 14.05
C ASN A 21 -15.10 -24.72 12.56
N ALA A 22 -14.64 -25.92 12.20
CA ALA A 22 -14.25 -26.24 10.83
C ALA A 22 -15.39 -26.04 9.80
N GLU A 23 -16.64 -26.20 10.20
CA GLU A 23 -17.82 -26.01 9.35
C GLU A 23 -18.09 -24.54 9.05
N GLY A 24 -17.78 -23.63 9.99
CA GLY A 24 -17.93 -22.18 9.77
C GLY A 24 -16.79 -21.54 8.99
N MET A 25 -15.63 -22.18 8.84
CA MET A 25 -14.47 -21.61 8.15
C MET A 25 -14.71 -21.35 6.67
N GLY A 26 -15.43 -22.26 5.98
CA GLY A 26 -15.77 -22.06 4.57
C GLY A 26 -16.65 -20.85 4.32
N ASP A 27 -17.64 -20.61 5.19
CA ASP A 27 -18.53 -19.46 5.12
C ASP A 27 -17.76 -18.15 5.43
N ILE A 28 -16.86 -18.18 6.42
CA ILE A 28 -16.02 -17.04 6.76
C ILE A 28 -15.11 -16.68 5.57
N LEU A 29 -14.44 -17.66 4.99
CA LEU A 29 -13.59 -17.48 3.81
C LEU A 29 -14.38 -16.93 2.62
N SER A 30 -15.53 -17.50 2.31
CA SER A 30 -16.40 -17.04 1.22
C SER A 30 -16.84 -15.59 1.42
N ARG A 31 -17.22 -15.21 2.62
CA ARG A 31 -17.60 -13.83 2.95
C ARG A 31 -16.43 -12.87 2.89
N LEU A 32 -15.22 -13.30 3.28
CA LEU A 32 -14.01 -12.50 3.15
C LEU A 32 -13.66 -12.25 1.68
N LEU A 33 -13.67 -13.30 0.85
CA LEU A 33 -13.37 -13.20 -0.57
C LEU A 33 -14.41 -12.36 -1.33
N ALA A 34 -15.66 -12.32 -0.87
CA ALA A 34 -16.72 -11.51 -1.46
C ALA A 34 -16.67 -10.03 -1.06
N ARG A 35 -15.81 -9.63 -0.12
CA ARG A 35 -15.73 -8.20 0.29
C ARG A 35 -15.21 -7.33 -0.85
N PRO A 36 -15.80 -6.15 -1.11
CA PRO A 36 -15.40 -5.28 -2.23
C PRO A 36 -13.91 -4.89 -2.24
N ASN A 37 -13.25 -4.82 -1.07
CA ASN A 37 -11.82 -4.52 -0.96
C ASN A 37 -10.91 -5.74 -1.20
N ILE A 38 -11.46 -6.95 -1.26
CA ILE A 38 -10.73 -8.21 -1.46
C ILE A 38 -11.11 -8.85 -2.79
N ALA A 39 -12.39 -8.78 -3.18
CA ALA A 39 -12.92 -9.37 -4.40
C ALA A 39 -12.15 -8.91 -5.64
N SER A 40 -12.22 -9.70 -6.72
CA SER A 40 -11.60 -9.39 -8.01
C SER A 40 -11.90 -7.96 -8.47
N LYS A 41 -10.89 -7.28 -8.98
CA LYS A 41 -10.99 -5.96 -9.60
C LYS A 41 -11.05 -6.05 -11.13
N GLU A 42 -11.22 -7.26 -11.68
CA GLU A 42 -11.20 -7.52 -13.11
C GLU A 42 -12.15 -6.59 -13.89
N PHE A 43 -13.37 -6.41 -13.38
CA PHE A 43 -14.33 -5.48 -14.01
C PHE A 43 -13.75 -4.07 -14.19
N TRP A 44 -13.09 -3.52 -13.18
CA TRP A 44 -12.51 -2.18 -13.23
C TRP A 44 -11.29 -2.13 -14.14
N VAL A 45 -10.41 -3.13 -14.05
CA VAL A 45 -9.20 -3.20 -14.87
C VAL A 45 -9.55 -3.34 -16.36
N ARG A 46 -10.55 -4.17 -16.70
CA ARG A 46 -10.96 -4.40 -18.09
C ARG A 46 -11.97 -3.40 -18.64
N SER A 47 -12.40 -2.41 -17.82
CA SER A 47 -13.38 -1.40 -18.25
C SER A 47 -12.84 -0.42 -19.29
N TYR A 48 -11.52 -0.31 -19.43
CA TYR A 48 -10.83 0.59 -20.36
C TYR A 48 -9.77 -0.16 -21.17
N ASP A 49 -9.26 0.51 -22.20
CA ASP A 49 -8.18 0.01 -23.06
C ASP A 49 -6.83 0.04 -22.31
N HIS A 50 -6.69 -0.78 -21.28
CA HIS A 50 -5.52 -0.81 -20.39
C HIS A 50 -4.22 -1.27 -21.08
N GLU A 51 -4.27 -1.63 -22.36
CA GLU A 51 -3.12 -2.09 -23.14
C GLU A 51 -2.97 -1.36 -24.50
N VAL A 52 -3.50 -0.16 -24.62
CA VAL A 52 -3.55 0.60 -25.87
C VAL A 52 -2.18 0.74 -26.56
N ILE A 53 -1.12 1.01 -25.79
CA ILE A 53 0.25 1.19 -26.32
C ILE A 53 0.95 -0.14 -26.59
N ALA A 54 0.41 -1.26 -26.13
CA ALA A 54 0.96 -2.61 -26.26
C ALA A 54 2.41 -2.74 -25.74
N GLN A 55 2.77 -1.98 -24.72
CA GLN A 55 4.10 -1.99 -24.08
C GLN A 55 4.09 -2.55 -22.65
N THR A 56 2.99 -3.15 -22.24
CA THR A 56 2.88 -3.79 -20.92
C THR A 56 3.52 -5.18 -20.97
N VAL A 57 4.64 -5.34 -20.31
CA VAL A 57 5.40 -6.60 -20.24
C VAL A 57 4.79 -7.54 -19.19
N ILE A 58 4.56 -7.02 -17.97
CA ILE A 58 3.79 -7.71 -16.94
C ILE A 58 2.48 -6.97 -16.76
N LYS A 59 1.40 -7.67 -17.06
CA LYS A 59 0.05 -7.14 -17.11
C LYS A 59 -0.60 -7.15 -15.73
N PRO A 60 -1.69 -6.39 -15.52
CA PRO A 60 -2.48 -6.46 -14.29
C PRO A 60 -3.01 -7.86 -13.99
N PHE A 61 -3.29 -8.64 -15.06
CA PHE A 61 -3.64 -10.05 -14.96
C PHE A 61 -2.61 -10.89 -15.70
N CYS A 62 -2.06 -11.86 -15.00
CA CYS A 62 -1.01 -12.77 -15.43
C CYS A 62 -1.54 -14.21 -15.55
N GLY A 63 -0.66 -15.14 -15.86
CA GLY A 63 -1.01 -16.55 -16.03
C GLY A 63 -1.46 -16.88 -17.45
N VAL A 64 -1.69 -18.16 -17.71
CA VAL A 64 -2.04 -18.70 -19.04
C VAL A 64 -3.39 -18.14 -19.51
N ASP A 65 -4.33 -18.01 -18.60
CA ASP A 65 -5.69 -17.53 -18.88
C ASP A 65 -5.86 -16.02 -18.66
N HIS A 66 -4.79 -15.31 -18.26
CA HIS A 66 -4.82 -13.87 -17.95
C HIS A 66 -5.91 -13.49 -16.94
N ASP A 67 -6.03 -14.24 -15.87
CA ASP A 67 -7.04 -14.10 -14.82
C ASP A 67 -6.45 -13.95 -13.40
N ALA A 68 -5.15 -14.19 -13.25
CA ALA A 68 -4.45 -14.06 -11.97
C ALA A 68 -3.89 -12.65 -11.77
N PRO A 69 -4.23 -11.94 -10.68
CA PRO A 69 -3.69 -10.63 -10.41
C PRO A 69 -2.17 -10.70 -10.18
N GLY A 70 -1.44 -9.69 -10.69
CA GLY A 70 0.00 -9.54 -10.47
C GLY A 70 0.31 -8.61 -9.30
N ASP A 71 1.52 -8.73 -8.72
CA ASP A 71 1.95 -7.91 -7.58
C ASP A 71 2.42 -6.53 -8.01
N ALA A 72 2.94 -6.40 -9.25
CA ALA A 72 3.41 -5.15 -9.82
C ALA A 72 3.24 -5.15 -11.35
N ALA A 73 3.35 -3.98 -11.96
CA ALA A 73 3.34 -3.82 -13.42
C ALA A 73 4.77 -3.60 -13.94
N VAL A 74 5.04 -4.12 -15.15
CA VAL A 74 6.26 -3.84 -15.89
C VAL A 74 5.88 -3.33 -17.27
N ILE A 75 6.39 -2.15 -17.63
CA ILE A 75 6.21 -1.55 -18.94
C ILE A 75 7.56 -1.45 -19.68
N ALA A 76 7.55 -1.55 -21.00
CA ALA A 76 8.70 -1.30 -21.85
C ALA A 76 8.57 0.12 -22.44
N PRO A 77 9.30 1.13 -21.94
CA PRO A 77 9.13 2.51 -22.39
C PRO A 77 9.50 2.72 -23.88
N ILE A 78 10.34 1.83 -24.41
CA ILE A 78 10.84 1.90 -25.79
C ILE A 78 10.43 0.63 -26.54
N HIS A 79 9.72 0.77 -27.65
CA HIS A 79 9.37 -0.36 -28.51
C HIS A 79 10.64 -1.10 -29.00
N GLY A 80 10.67 -2.42 -28.81
CA GLY A 80 11.80 -3.26 -29.17
C GLY A 80 13.01 -3.14 -28.21
N GLY A 81 12.90 -2.32 -27.17
CA GLY A 81 13.90 -2.22 -26.12
C GLY A 81 13.90 -3.43 -25.18
N THR A 82 15.03 -3.66 -24.51
CA THR A 82 15.21 -4.75 -23.53
C THR A 82 15.11 -4.29 -22.09
N GLN A 83 14.91 -2.99 -21.86
CA GLN A 83 14.76 -2.40 -20.54
C GLN A 83 13.28 -2.14 -20.23
N GLY A 84 12.86 -2.45 -19.01
CA GLY A 84 11.53 -2.19 -18.49
C GLY A 84 11.55 -1.21 -17.32
N ALA A 85 10.43 -0.57 -17.08
CA ALA A 85 10.16 0.17 -15.86
C ALA A 85 9.17 -0.62 -15.01
N VAL A 86 9.52 -0.85 -13.75
CA VAL A 86 8.67 -1.52 -12.76
C VAL A 86 7.87 -0.46 -12.00
N ILE A 87 6.60 -0.70 -11.81
CA ILE A 87 5.71 0.13 -11.00
C ILE A 87 5.00 -0.76 -10.00
N SER A 88 5.17 -0.47 -8.71
CA SER A 88 4.54 -1.18 -7.62
C SER A 88 4.02 -0.20 -6.58
N ASN A 89 3.17 -0.66 -5.70
CA ASN A 89 2.67 0.14 -4.59
C ASN A 89 2.47 -0.71 -3.33
N GLY A 90 2.42 -0.03 -2.18
CA GLY A 90 2.02 -0.60 -0.91
C GLY A 90 0.99 0.31 -0.24
N ILE A 91 -0.05 -0.27 0.32
CA ILE A 91 -1.12 0.46 0.97
C ILE A 91 -1.79 -0.37 2.07
N ALA A 92 -1.75 0.12 3.30
CA ALA A 92 -2.31 -0.57 4.46
C ALA A 92 -3.09 0.40 5.39
N PRO A 93 -4.16 1.10 4.92
CA PRO A 93 -4.80 2.17 5.68
C PRO A 93 -5.37 1.71 7.03
N ARG A 94 -5.81 0.46 7.14
CA ARG A 94 -6.34 -0.11 8.39
C ARG A 94 -5.29 -0.33 9.47
N TYR A 95 -4.03 -0.42 9.12
CA TYR A 95 -2.96 -0.54 10.10
C TYR A 95 -2.77 0.76 10.89
N SER A 96 -3.19 1.91 10.35
CA SER A 96 -3.16 3.17 11.08
C SER A 96 -4.06 3.19 12.31
N ASP A 97 -5.10 2.36 12.34
CA ASP A 97 -5.96 2.19 13.51
C ASP A 97 -5.20 1.51 14.68
N ILE A 98 -4.11 0.81 14.37
CA ILE A 98 -3.24 0.14 15.33
C ILE A 98 -2.02 1.02 15.62
N ASP A 99 -1.22 1.33 14.60
CA ASP A 99 -0.03 2.17 14.71
C ASP A 99 0.38 2.78 13.37
N ALA A 100 0.38 4.10 13.28
CA ALA A 100 0.70 4.82 12.04
C ALA A 100 2.18 4.66 11.61
N TYR A 101 3.10 4.47 12.56
CA TYR A 101 4.51 4.19 12.24
C TYR A 101 4.64 2.84 11.53
N SER A 102 4.10 1.79 12.14
CA SER A 102 4.13 0.44 11.57
C SER A 102 3.36 0.35 10.25
N MET A 103 2.25 1.09 10.12
CA MET A 103 1.49 1.20 8.86
C MET A 103 2.38 1.74 7.74
N ALA A 104 3.03 2.89 7.94
CA ALA A 104 3.84 3.52 6.91
C ALA A 104 5.07 2.67 6.54
N ALA A 105 5.75 2.07 7.53
CA ALA A 105 6.84 1.13 7.28
C ALA A 105 6.38 -0.09 6.45
N SER A 106 5.22 -0.66 6.78
CA SER A 106 4.65 -1.80 6.05
C SER A 106 4.31 -1.44 4.61
N CYS A 107 3.80 -0.23 4.35
CA CYS A 107 3.49 0.20 2.98
C CYS A 107 4.76 0.29 2.11
N VAL A 108 5.87 0.79 2.64
CA VAL A 108 7.14 0.83 1.90
C VAL A 108 7.69 -0.58 1.65
N ASP A 109 7.66 -1.44 2.68
CA ASP A 109 8.11 -2.83 2.56
C ASP A 109 7.26 -3.60 1.54
N GLU A 110 5.94 -3.46 1.57
CA GLU A 110 5.02 -4.06 0.61
C GLU A 110 5.35 -3.62 -0.83
N ALA A 111 5.50 -2.32 -1.06
CA ALA A 111 5.84 -1.80 -2.39
C ALA A 111 7.14 -2.39 -2.94
N LEU A 112 8.18 -2.49 -2.11
CA LEU A 112 9.45 -3.08 -2.52
C LEU A 112 9.35 -4.59 -2.78
N ARG A 113 8.64 -5.33 -1.93
CA ARG A 113 8.41 -6.77 -2.15
C ARG A 113 7.67 -7.03 -3.45
N ASN A 114 6.64 -6.26 -3.74
CA ASN A 114 5.89 -6.34 -4.99
C ASN A 114 6.80 -6.07 -6.20
N ALA A 115 7.69 -5.08 -6.12
CA ALA A 115 8.68 -4.81 -7.17
C ALA A 115 9.68 -5.95 -7.35
N VAL A 116 10.15 -6.56 -6.25
CA VAL A 116 11.07 -7.71 -6.29
C VAL A 116 10.43 -8.92 -6.96
N CYS A 117 9.14 -9.16 -6.73
CA CYS A 117 8.40 -10.27 -7.36
C CYS A 117 8.41 -10.22 -8.89
N VAL A 118 8.60 -9.05 -9.49
CA VAL A 118 8.67 -8.86 -10.95
C VAL A 118 10.08 -8.57 -11.45
N GLY A 119 11.10 -8.74 -10.61
CA GLY A 119 12.51 -8.72 -11.00
C GLY A 119 13.14 -7.33 -11.08
N VAL A 120 12.72 -6.39 -10.23
CA VAL A 120 13.35 -5.06 -10.16
C VAL A 120 14.81 -5.14 -9.72
N ASP A 121 15.63 -4.25 -10.26
CA ASP A 121 16.96 -3.97 -9.73
C ASP A 121 16.84 -2.99 -8.55
N LEU A 122 17.11 -3.46 -7.35
CA LEU A 122 16.95 -2.67 -6.12
C LEU A 122 17.89 -1.44 -6.04
N ASP A 123 19.01 -1.44 -6.77
CA ASP A 123 19.89 -0.28 -6.84
C ASP A 123 19.33 0.85 -7.73
N MET A 124 18.27 0.56 -8.48
CA MET A 124 17.62 1.49 -9.41
C MET A 124 16.17 1.83 -9.02
N VAL A 125 15.83 1.68 -7.73
CA VAL A 125 14.47 1.98 -7.23
C VAL A 125 14.40 3.38 -6.65
N ALA A 126 13.28 4.06 -6.88
CA ALA A 126 12.94 5.33 -6.25
C ALA A 126 11.51 5.30 -5.73
N GLY A 127 11.27 5.96 -4.61
CA GLY A 127 9.97 6.00 -3.94
C GLY A 127 9.23 7.30 -4.22
N LEU A 128 7.91 7.18 -4.21
CA LEU A 128 6.95 8.29 -4.19
C LEU A 128 6.01 8.03 -3.02
N ASP A 129 5.89 8.97 -2.11
CA ASP A 129 4.90 8.89 -1.04
C ASP A 129 3.63 9.65 -1.40
N ASN A 130 2.50 9.17 -0.93
CA ASN A 130 1.22 9.84 -1.08
C ASN A 130 0.43 9.74 0.22
N PHE A 131 0.36 10.86 0.94
CA PHE A 131 -0.39 10.96 2.18
C PHE A 131 -1.82 11.44 1.91
N CYS A 132 -2.79 10.53 2.11
CA CYS A 132 -4.20 10.90 2.23
C CYS A 132 -4.53 10.98 3.72
N TRP A 133 -4.25 12.13 4.34
CA TRP A 133 -4.31 12.30 5.78
C TRP A 133 -5.53 13.16 6.21
N PRO A 134 -6.19 12.80 7.31
CA PRO A 134 -7.25 13.64 7.86
C PRO A 134 -6.67 14.96 8.39
N ASP A 135 -7.47 16.02 8.42
CA ASP A 135 -7.04 17.35 8.88
C ASP A 135 -6.39 17.27 10.27
N PRO A 136 -5.09 17.59 10.39
CA PRO A 136 -4.35 17.53 11.64
C PRO A 136 -4.45 18.81 12.49
N VAL A 137 -5.22 19.79 12.05
CA VAL A 137 -5.39 21.05 12.77
C VAL A 137 -6.57 20.96 13.72
N VAL A 138 -6.38 21.38 14.97
CA VAL A 138 -7.47 21.41 15.96
C VAL A 138 -8.52 22.44 15.57
N SER A 139 -9.76 22.00 15.47
CA SER A 139 -10.93 22.85 15.22
C SER A 139 -12.17 22.22 15.83
N GLU A 140 -13.30 22.90 15.75
CA GLU A 140 -14.59 22.31 16.15
C GLU A 140 -14.91 21.01 15.37
N LYS A 141 -14.46 20.93 14.11
CA LYS A 141 -14.65 19.75 13.25
C LYS A 141 -13.61 18.65 13.50
N THR A 142 -12.46 19.01 14.03
CA THR A 142 -11.31 18.12 14.25
C THR A 142 -10.75 18.33 15.66
N PRO A 143 -11.53 17.98 16.71
CA PRO A 143 -11.08 18.15 18.10
C PRO A 143 -9.85 17.28 18.43
N ASP A 144 -9.64 16.20 17.69
CA ASP A 144 -8.53 15.25 17.77
C ASP A 144 -7.33 15.63 16.88
N GLY A 145 -7.27 16.88 16.40
CA GLY A 145 -6.21 17.33 15.48
C GLY A 145 -4.78 17.12 16.03
N ARG A 146 -4.54 17.31 17.34
CA ARG A 146 -3.22 17.05 17.95
C ARG A 146 -2.79 15.59 17.80
N TYR A 147 -3.70 14.66 18.04
CA TYR A 147 -3.45 13.23 17.85
C TYR A 147 -3.16 12.91 16.37
N LYS A 148 -3.99 13.42 15.45
CA LYS A 148 -3.80 13.23 14.00
C LYS A 148 -2.46 13.79 13.53
N LEU A 149 -2.04 14.95 14.04
CA LEU A 149 -0.73 15.52 13.76
C LEU A 149 0.41 14.64 14.28
N ALA A 150 0.28 14.13 15.51
CA ALA A 150 1.27 13.21 16.07
C ALA A 150 1.43 11.94 15.23
N GLN A 151 0.33 11.35 14.79
CA GLN A 151 0.36 10.19 13.90
C GLN A 151 0.98 10.50 12.54
N LEU A 152 0.71 11.68 11.96
CA LEU A 152 1.35 12.13 10.72
C LEU A 152 2.88 12.22 10.88
N VAL A 153 3.34 12.83 11.97
CA VAL A 153 4.78 12.92 12.28
C VAL A 153 5.39 11.53 12.44
N ARG A 154 4.69 10.60 13.10
CA ARG A 154 5.15 9.21 13.27
C ARG A 154 5.21 8.45 11.94
N ALA A 155 4.24 8.61 11.07
CA ALA A 155 4.24 8.01 9.74
C ALA A 155 5.41 8.54 8.88
N ASN A 156 5.66 9.85 8.90
CA ASN A 156 6.82 10.44 8.22
C ASN A 156 8.15 9.92 8.76
N ARG A 157 8.27 9.76 10.09
CA ARG A 157 9.46 9.17 10.70
C ARG A 157 9.68 7.74 10.22
N ALA A 158 8.61 6.94 10.13
CA ALA A 158 8.70 5.58 9.62
C ALA A 158 9.19 5.54 8.18
N ILE A 159 8.70 6.44 7.31
CA ILE A 159 9.19 6.55 5.93
C ILE A 159 10.67 6.88 5.91
N ASP A 160 11.14 7.87 6.69
CA ASP A 160 12.57 8.21 6.76
C ASP A 160 13.40 6.99 7.22
N ASP A 161 13.00 6.33 8.31
CA ASP A 161 13.71 5.19 8.87
C ASP A 161 13.80 4.02 7.88
N ILE A 162 12.68 3.63 7.27
CA ILE A 162 12.63 2.48 6.37
C ILE A 162 13.28 2.78 5.01
N CYS A 163 13.10 3.99 4.47
CA CYS A 163 13.73 4.39 3.22
C CYS A 163 15.25 4.46 3.35
N ARG A 164 15.77 4.92 4.50
CA ARG A 164 17.21 4.86 4.78
C ARG A 164 17.72 3.43 4.90
N ALA A 165 16.97 2.56 5.59
CA ALA A 165 17.36 1.15 5.75
C ALA A 165 17.44 0.43 4.39
N TYR A 166 16.49 0.69 3.50
CA TYR A 166 16.45 0.10 2.16
C TYR A 166 17.24 0.88 1.10
N ARG A 167 17.85 2.03 1.46
CA ARG A 167 18.52 2.93 0.52
C ARG A 167 17.60 3.39 -0.62
N LEU A 168 16.32 3.57 -0.31
CA LEU A 168 15.29 3.99 -1.24
C LEU A 168 15.19 5.52 -1.24
N PRO A 169 15.64 6.23 -2.29
CA PRO A 169 15.46 7.67 -2.39
C PRO A 169 13.99 8.01 -2.66
N CYS A 170 13.42 8.91 -1.87
CA CYS A 170 12.14 9.52 -2.19
C CYS A 170 12.36 10.68 -3.15
N ILE A 171 11.78 10.60 -4.35
CA ILE A 171 11.96 11.58 -5.43
C ILE A 171 10.79 12.54 -5.57
N SER A 172 9.66 12.20 -5.00
CA SER A 172 8.46 13.04 -4.94
C SER A 172 7.53 12.55 -3.84
N GLY A 173 6.57 13.37 -3.46
CA GLY A 173 5.55 13.05 -2.47
C GLY A 173 4.38 14.03 -2.50
N LYS A 174 3.31 13.67 -1.79
CA LYS A 174 2.10 14.49 -1.70
C LYS A 174 1.46 14.36 -0.33
#